data_8515fdbec0b2d0810b30c542b66bc89a
#
_entry.id   8515fdbec0b2d0810b30c542b66bc89a
#
_cell.length_a   1.000
_cell.length_b   1.000
_cell.length_c   1.000
_cell.angle_alpha   90.00
_cell.angle_beta   90.00
_cell.angle_gamma   90.00
#
_symmetry.space_group_name_H-M   'P 1'
#
loop_
_entity.id
_entity.type
_entity.pdbx_description
1 polymer ?
#
loop_
_entity_poly.entity_id
_entity_poly.type
_entity_poly.pdbx_seq_one_letter_code
_entity_poly.pdbx_strand_id
1 'polypeptide(L)'
;KMAMKQRDSLWVLRLGVGVVLGALSLQAVSQEAVLVSDIGAARVQQAAQGQPPLPVSHWRPRLQDLGLGGVVRLRGTQSEVSVGLGIRRDEQVEQARLRLQFTLSPALLADLSHLKVSFNDQLIQTIVLPKERLGLMHQVELDIPPAYFADYNRLQFQFIGHYTLECEDQEHSSLWAEISGQSRLDLTLRRLPLKTDLALLPAPFFDPRDSRPVQVPIVYAARPNQGELKAAGTVAGWLGALAAYRGTELSVLENELPLRSAIVIATNAHRPDFLHDLPPVEQPSLSMVDHPLVPGTQLLLVLGKDEAQVEQAAQVLALGKAALSGRSLQVTQFEFPALRAAYDAPRWISSKRVVPLGELVERPEELQLRGTTLYDTIRINARMAPDLFTWNAKGVPLQLQYRYTPTPLSDRGALNVALNDQFLRSYRLYASGDSQ
;
A
#
# COMPACT_ATOMS: atom_id res chain seq x y z
N LYS A 1 -18.61 6.26 54.79
CA LYS A 1 -18.85 5.25 55.82
C LYS A 1 -18.61 3.88 55.25
N MET A 2 -17.58 3.24 55.88
CA MET A 2 -17.35 1.83 56.16
C MET A 2 -17.21 0.90 54.94
N ALA A 3 -16.07 0.35 54.74
CA ALA A 3 -15.08 -0.44 55.48
C ALA A 3 -15.13 -1.91 55.06
N MET A 4 -14.06 -2.29 54.41
CA MET A 4 -13.23 -3.50 54.60
C MET A 4 -13.88 -4.78 55.08
N LYS A 5 -13.62 -5.90 54.39
CA LYS A 5 -12.97 -7.06 55.00
C LYS A 5 -12.45 -8.08 53.98
N GLN A 6 -11.17 -8.27 54.09
CA GLN A 6 -10.31 -9.36 53.63
C GLN A 6 -10.63 -10.66 54.37
N ARG A 7 -10.51 -11.84 53.73
CA ARG A 7 -10.02 -13.05 54.41
C ARG A 7 -9.55 -14.14 53.47
N ASP A 8 -8.28 -14.49 53.68
CA ASP A 8 -7.54 -15.64 53.16
C ASP A 8 -8.15 -16.98 53.60
N SER A 9 -7.88 -18.03 52.82
CA SER A 9 -7.39 -19.30 53.40
C SER A 9 -6.94 -20.29 52.32
N LEU A 10 -5.69 -20.66 52.43
CA LEU A 10 -5.04 -21.84 51.85
C LEU A 10 -5.73 -23.13 52.28
N TRP A 11 -5.76 -24.12 51.33
CA TRP A 11 -5.64 -25.56 51.73
C TRP A 11 -4.81 -26.30 50.68
N VAL A 12 -3.68 -26.79 51.15
CA VAL A 12 -2.80 -27.78 50.54
C VAL A 12 -3.28 -29.16 50.98
N LEU A 13 -3.42 -30.09 50.06
CA LEU A 13 -3.40 -31.53 50.37
C LEU A 13 -2.62 -32.31 49.32
N ARG A 14 -1.52 -32.91 49.76
CA ARG A 14 -0.76 -33.96 49.08
C ARG A 14 -1.32 -35.33 49.47
N LEU A 15 -1.24 -36.29 48.54
CA LEU A 15 -1.10 -37.76 48.71
C LEU A 15 -1.36 -38.31 47.29
N GLY A 16 -0.59 -39.13 46.62
CA GLY A 16 0.41 -40.10 46.97
C GLY A 16 0.12 -41.42 46.24
N VAL A 17 1.00 -41.78 45.28
CA VAL A 17 1.39 -43.14 44.88
C VAL A 17 0.35 -44.07 44.23
N GLY A 18 0.69 -44.55 43.01
CA GLY A 18 0.11 -45.74 42.38
C GLY A 18 0.66 -45.99 40.97
N VAL A 19 1.76 -46.70 40.89
CA VAL A 19 2.35 -47.24 39.65
C VAL A 19 1.55 -48.43 39.19
N VAL A 20 1.07 -48.45 37.96
CA VAL A 20 0.85 -49.72 37.18
C VAL A 20 1.27 -49.50 35.74
N LEU A 21 2.27 -50.23 35.33
CA LEU A 21 2.72 -50.42 33.98
C LEU A 21 1.65 -51.10 33.13
N GLY A 22 1.31 -50.50 31.99
CA GLY A 22 0.57 -51.10 30.89
C GLY A 22 1.08 -50.58 29.58
N ALA A 23 2.06 -51.30 28.99
CA ALA A 23 2.55 -51.03 27.67
C ALA A 23 1.49 -51.40 26.64
N LEU A 24 0.92 -50.41 25.98
CA LEU A 24 0.22 -50.56 24.70
C LEU A 24 0.88 -49.60 23.71
N SER A 25 1.68 -50.22 22.84
CA SER A 25 2.28 -49.58 21.69
C SER A 25 1.20 -49.18 20.68
N LEU A 26 0.78 -47.95 20.71
CA LEU A 26 0.18 -47.28 19.55
C LEU A 26 1.33 -46.75 18.70
N GLN A 27 1.61 -47.47 17.63
CA GLN A 27 2.37 -46.93 16.51
C GLN A 27 1.53 -45.80 15.88
N ALA A 28 1.78 -44.59 16.29
CA ALA A 28 1.41 -43.43 15.50
C ALA A 28 2.30 -43.43 14.27
N VAL A 29 1.74 -43.79 13.12
CA VAL A 29 2.33 -43.54 11.83
C VAL A 29 2.32 -42.04 11.64
N SER A 30 3.38 -41.39 12.08
CA SER A 30 3.73 -40.05 11.62
C SER A 30 4.14 -40.23 10.15
N GLN A 31 3.23 -39.96 9.24
CA GLN A 31 3.61 -39.60 7.88
C GLN A 31 4.44 -38.31 7.99
N GLU A 32 5.75 -38.51 8.08
CA GLU A 32 6.71 -37.45 7.78
C GLU A 32 6.39 -36.96 6.37
N ALA A 33 5.86 -35.75 6.30
CA ALA A 33 5.83 -34.99 5.08
C ALA A 33 7.28 -34.97 4.57
N VAL A 34 7.54 -35.66 3.48
CA VAL A 34 8.82 -35.63 2.77
C VAL A 34 9.05 -34.16 2.43
N LEU A 35 9.88 -33.56 3.21
CA LEU A 35 10.27 -32.17 3.08
C LEU A 35 10.95 -32.01 1.72
N VAL A 36 10.50 -31.03 0.97
CA VAL A 36 11.18 -30.45 -0.20
C VAL A 36 12.53 -29.79 0.24
N SER A 37 13.24 -30.43 1.18
CA SER A 37 14.50 -29.94 1.75
C SER A 37 15.73 -30.45 0.99
N ASP A 38 15.57 -31.35 0.02
CA ASP A 38 16.72 -31.99 -0.61
C ASP A 38 17.09 -31.46 -2.00
N ILE A 39 16.44 -30.43 -2.49
CA ILE A 39 16.92 -29.73 -3.69
C ILE A 39 18.11 -28.86 -3.27
N GLY A 40 19.28 -29.49 -3.14
CA GLY A 40 20.52 -28.77 -2.86
C GLY A 40 21.23 -29.07 -1.55
N ALA A 41 20.79 -30.06 -0.76
CA ALA A 41 21.45 -30.41 0.51
C ALA A 41 22.94 -30.82 0.36
N ALA A 42 23.36 -31.24 -0.80
CA ALA A 42 24.78 -31.59 -1.07
C ALA A 42 25.69 -30.34 -1.23
N ARG A 43 25.17 -29.14 -1.41
CA ARG A 43 25.97 -27.89 -1.50
C ARG A 43 25.86 -26.97 -0.28
N VAL A 44 24.96 -27.25 0.66
CA VAL A 44 24.69 -26.38 1.81
C VAL A 44 25.66 -26.62 2.98
N GLN A 45 26.38 -27.73 3.03
CA GLN A 45 27.34 -28.03 4.10
C GLN A 45 28.69 -27.29 4.02
N GLN A 46 28.96 -26.52 2.95
CA GLN A 46 30.16 -25.70 2.83
C GLN A 46 29.95 -24.17 3.03
N ALA A 47 28.74 -23.70 3.33
CA ALA A 47 28.40 -22.29 3.46
C ALA A 47 28.14 -21.81 4.90
N ALA A 48 28.81 -22.44 5.89
CA ALA A 48 28.77 -21.95 7.29
C ALA A 48 29.70 -20.74 7.56
N GLN A 49 30.21 -20.08 6.51
CA GLN A 49 31.02 -18.87 6.63
C GLN A 49 30.45 -17.77 5.74
N GLY A 50 29.61 -16.90 6.36
CA GLY A 50 29.11 -15.66 5.77
C GLY A 50 27.90 -15.88 4.84
N GLN A 51 26.70 -15.66 5.35
CA GLN A 51 25.53 -15.44 4.48
C GLN A 51 25.91 -14.33 3.48
N PRO A 52 25.72 -14.51 2.17
CA PRO A 52 25.96 -13.45 1.22
C PRO A 52 25.13 -12.23 1.63
N PRO A 53 25.68 -11.02 1.50
CA PRO A 53 24.95 -9.82 1.87
C PRO A 53 23.63 -9.77 1.11
N LEU A 54 22.57 -9.45 1.81
CA LEU A 54 21.23 -9.33 1.21
C LEU A 54 21.26 -8.26 0.11
N PRO A 55 20.53 -8.45 -0.98
CA PRO A 55 20.55 -7.52 -2.10
C PRO A 55 20.18 -6.11 -1.68
N VAL A 56 20.96 -5.14 -2.12
CA VAL A 56 20.68 -3.71 -1.98
C VAL A 56 20.12 -3.18 -3.30
N SER A 57 19.07 -2.40 -3.23
CA SER A 57 18.45 -1.75 -4.37
C SER A 57 18.38 -0.24 -4.19
N HIS A 58 18.28 0.49 -5.30
CA HIS A 58 18.13 1.93 -5.29
C HIS A 58 16.78 2.31 -5.88
N TRP A 59 16.03 3.13 -5.14
CA TRP A 59 14.76 3.67 -5.61
C TRP A 59 14.83 5.20 -5.60
N ARG A 60 14.54 5.82 -6.75
CA ARG A 60 14.75 7.26 -6.98
C ARG A 60 13.51 7.93 -7.57
N PRO A 61 12.37 7.94 -6.84
CA PRO A 61 11.17 8.58 -7.34
C PRO A 61 11.34 10.09 -7.36
N ARG A 62 10.69 10.72 -8.35
CA ARG A 62 10.42 12.16 -8.33
C ARG A 62 9.18 12.40 -7.45
N LEU A 63 9.05 13.58 -6.86
CA LEU A 63 7.88 13.88 -6.03
C LEU A 63 6.57 13.82 -6.83
N GLN A 64 6.63 14.12 -8.15
CA GLN A 64 5.45 13.94 -9.02
C GLN A 64 5.05 12.46 -9.17
N ASP A 65 5.99 11.53 -9.14
CA ASP A 65 5.70 10.09 -9.21
C ASP A 65 5.07 9.57 -7.91
N LEU A 66 5.20 10.34 -6.81
CA LEU A 66 4.59 10.10 -5.51
C LEU A 66 3.28 10.90 -5.31
N GLY A 67 2.80 11.58 -6.35
CA GLY A 67 1.51 12.26 -6.34
C GLY A 67 1.53 13.76 -6.06
N LEU A 68 2.70 14.41 -6.00
CA LEU A 68 2.77 15.86 -5.78
C LEU A 68 2.24 16.69 -6.96
N GLY A 69 2.27 16.14 -8.18
CA GLY A 69 2.05 16.89 -9.41
C GLY A 69 3.33 17.51 -9.99
N GLY A 70 3.20 18.29 -11.07
CA GLY A 70 4.35 18.85 -11.79
C GLY A 70 5.05 19.99 -11.03
N VAL A 71 4.27 20.98 -10.58
CA VAL A 71 4.70 22.08 -9.72
C VAL A 71 3.56 22.38 -8.74
N VAL A 72 3.88 22.48 -7.47
CA VAL A 72 2.92 22.87 -6.44
C VAL A 72 3.28 24.25 -5.92
N ARG A 73 2.31 25.14 -5.95
CA ARG A 73 2.44 26.50 -5.40
C ARG A 73 1.73 26.60 -4.06
N LEU A 74 2.51 26.78 -3.02
CA LEU A 74 2.06 27.12 -1.67
C LEU A 74 1.77 28.63 -1.63
N ARG A 75 0.67 29.06 -1.01
CA ARG A 75 0.24 30.46 -0.97
C ARG A 75 -0.18 30.87 0.42
N GLY A 76 -0.12 32.19 0.68
CA GLY A 76 -0.50 32.80 1.95
C GLY A 76 0.66 32.85 2.94
N THR A 77 0.39 33.37 4.14
CA THR A 77 1.40 33.52 5.21
C THR A 77 1.86 32.17 5.74
N GLN A 78 1.00 31.15 5.69
CA GLN A 78 1.32 29.79 6.08
C GLN A 78 0.55 28.81 5.20
N SER A 79 1.27 27.91 4.55
CA SER A 79 0.68 26.82 3.77
C SER A 79 1.61 25.62 3.74
N GLU A 80 1.00 24.45 3.51
CA GLU A 80 1.74 23.21 3.51
C GLU A 80 1.25 22.25 2.44
N VAL A 81 2.13 21.35 2.03
CA VAL A 81 1.82 20.20 1.18
C VAL A 81 2.61 19.01 1.67
N SER A 82 2.02 17.84 1.52
CA SER A 82 2.69 16.58 1.88
C SER A 82 2.61 15.54 0.78
N VAL A 83 3.60 14.65 0.78
CA VAL A 83 3.70 13.51 -0.13
C VAL A 83 3.82 12.25 0.68
N GLY A 84 2.95 11.29 0.39
CA GLY A 84 2.96 9.97 1.01
C GLY A 84 3.93 9.02 0.35
N LEU A 85 4.57 8.17 1.15
CA LEU A 85 5.54 7.18 0.69
C LEU A 85 5.48 5.95 1.60
N GLY A 86 5.26 4.77 1.02
CA GLY A 86 5.30 3.49 1.74
C GLY A 86 6.63 2.77 1.53
N ILE A 87 7.08 2.07 2.57
CA ILE A 87 8.21 1.15 2.48
C ILE A 87 7.70 -0.27 2.65
N ARG A 88 8.11 -1.17 1.75
CA ARG A 88 7.71 -2.58 1.80
C ARG A 88 8.16 -3.24 3.10
N ARG A 89 7.41 -4.24 3.57
CA ARG A 89 7.78 -5.03 4.76
C ARG A 89 9.05 -5.86 4.58
N ASP A 90 9.43 -6.14 3.33
CA ASP A 90 10.64 -6.86 2.97
C ASP A 90 11.79 -5.93 2.56
N GLU A 91 11.70 -4.63 2.91
CA GLU A 91 12.73 -3.64 2.64
C GLU A 91 13.00 -2.78 3.87
N GLN A 92 14.27 -2.42 4.06
CA GLN A 92 14.74 -1.49 5.07
C GLN A 92 15.50 -0.35 4.40
N VAL A 93 15.22 0.88 4.79
CA VAL A 93 15.97 2.04 4.31
C VAL A 93 17.31 2.10 5.01
N GLU A 94 18.40 2.12 4.24
CA GLU A 94 19.77 2.32 4.74
C GLU A 94 20.25 3.76 4.59
N GLN A 95 19.85 4.39 3.49
CA GLN A 95 20.17 5.78 3.20
C GLN A 95 19.00 6.43 2.49
N ALA A 96 18.75 7.69 2.82
CA ALA A 96 17.74 8.51 2.17
C ALA A 96 18.24 9.95 2.01
N ARG A 97 18.09 10.49 0.80
CA ARG A 97 18.46 11.86 0.47
C ARG A 97 17.39 12.51 -0.41
N LEU A 98 16.92 13.66 0.02
CA LEU A 98 16.01 14.49 -0.76
C LEU A 98 16.83 15.53 -1.55
N ARG A 99 16.64 15.55 -2.87
CA ARG A 99 17.09 16.64 -3.75
C ARG A 99 15.90 17.51 -4.06
N LEU A 100 15.75 18.57 -3.30
CA LEU A 100 14.62 19.48 -3.38
C LEU A 100 14.90 20.62 -4.34
N GLN A 101 14.01 20.85 -5.30
CA GLN A 101 13.99 22.01 -6.19
C GLN A 101 12.79 22.88 -5.84
N PHE A 102 13.03 24.16 -5.59
CA PHE A 102 12.01 25.09 -5.15
C PHE A 102 12.32 26.53 -5.52
N THR A 103 11.31 27.40 -5.48
CA THR A 103 11.45 28.85 -5.66
C THR A 103 10.61 29.55 -4.61
N LEU A 104 11.15 30.59 -3.98
CA LEU A 104 10.41 31.47 -3.09
C LEU A 104 10.16 32.82 -3.78
N SER A 105 9.03 33.45 -3.49
CA SER A 105 8.64 34.73 -4.07
C SER A 105 9.73 35.80 -3.82
N PRO A 106 10.04 36.63 -4.84
CA PRO A 106 11.05 37.71 -4.69
C PRO A 106 10.59 38.86 -3.78
N ALA A 107 9.29 38.94 -3.48
CA ALA A 107 8.71 39.98 -2.66
C ALA A 107 8.73 39.67 -1.16
N LEU A 108 9.23 38.50 -0.76
CA LEU A 108 9.24 38.11 0.65
C LEU A 108 10.28 38.88 1.47
N LEU A 109 9.97 39.04 2.75
CA LEU A 109 10.94 39.47 3.76
C LEU A 109 11.81 38.26 4.11
N ALA A 110 13.07 38.30 3.68
CA ALA A 110 13.99 37.15 3.78
C ALA A 110 14.19 36.65 5.22
N ASP A 111 14.27 37.58 6.18
CA ASP A 111 14.54 37.25 7.59
C ASP A 111 13.33 36.61 8.31
N LEU A 112 12.12 36.78 7.75
CA LEU A 112 10.88 36.27 8.35
C LEU A 112 10.27 35.11 7.56
N SER A 113 10.74 34.89 6.34
CA SER A 113 10.18 33.90 5.43
C SER A 113 11.08 32.68 5.27
N HIS A 114 10.50 31.50 5.30
CA HIS A 114 11.27 30.26 5.19
C HIS A 114 10.43 29.09 4.69
N LEU A 115 11.11 28.06 4.24
CA LEU A 115 10.54 26.76 3.89
C LEU A 115 11.03 25.70 4.89
N LYS A 116 10.11 25.07 5.60
CA LYS A 116 10.41 23.93 6.47
C LYS A 116 10.19 22.63 5.71
N VAL A 117 11.11 21.70 5.87
CA VAL A 117 11.02 20.34 5.37
C VAL A 117 10.96 19.41 6.56
N SER A 118 9.91 18.62 6.68
CA SER A 118 9.71 17.64 7.75
C SER A 118 9.45 16.25 7.17
N PHE A 119 9.83 15.22 7.91
CA PHE A 119 9.57 13.82 7.56
C PHE A 119 8.97 13.11 8.78
N ASN A 120 7.77 12.57 8.64
CA ASN A 120 7.00 11.98 9.74
C ASN A 120 6.94 12.89 10.97
N ASP A 121 6.59 14.17 10.73
CA ASP A 121 6.52 15.25 11.73
C ASP A 121 7.87 15.62 12.40
N GLN A 122 8.98 15.01 11.98
CA GLN A 122 10.31 15.37 12.42
C GLN A 122 10.90 16.43 11.48
N LEU A 123 11.29 17.58 12.01
CA LEU A 123 11.93 18.64 11.24
C LEU A 123 13.28 18.16 10.71
N ILE A 124 13.45 18.15 9.39
CA ILE A 124 14.72 17.87 8.74
C ILE A 124 15.52 19.16 8.60
N GLN A 125 14.90 20.20 8.03
CA GLN A 125 15.59 21.47 7.77
C GLN A 125 14.60 22.63 7.69
N THR A 126 15.02 23.79 8.20
CA THR A 126 14.42 25.07 7.87
C THR A 126 15.34 25.79 6.87
N ILE A 127 14.80 26.11 5.70
CA ILE A 127 15.52 26.75 4.60
C ILE A 127 15.17 28.23 4.59
N VAL A 128 16.16 29.06 4.86
CA VAL A 128 16.07 30.53 4.76
C VAL A 128 16.94 30.96 3.59
N LEU A 129 16.45 31.84 2.74
CA LEU A 129 17.21 32.37 1.61
C LEU A 129 17.51 33.85 1.83
N PRO A 130 18.74 34.32 1.53
CA PRO A 130 19.04 35.74 1.51
C PRO A 130 18.25 36.44 0.38
N LYS A 131 17.97 37.73 0.54
CA LYS A 131 17.10 38.51 -0.33
C LYS A 131 17.48 38.42 -1.82
N GLU A 132 18.76 38.42 -2.10
CA GLU A 132 19.32 38.38 -3.47
C GLU A 132 19.05 37.08 -4.18
N ARG A 133 18.67 36.03 -3.43
CA ARG A 133 18.37 34.70 -3.95
C ARG A 133 16.91 34.40 -4.08
N LEU A 134 16.05 35.25 -3.57
CA LEU A 134 14.59 35.13 -3.74
C LEU A 134 14.21 35.30 -5.22
N GLY A 135 13.17 34.60 -5.66
CA GLY A 135 12.71 34.58 -7.05
C GLY A 135 13.49 33.65 -7.99
N LEU A 136 14.60 33.07 -7.53
CA LEU A 136 15.38 32.12 -8.31
C LEU A 136 15.03 30.68 -7.94
N MET A 137 15.24 29.77 -8.90
CA MET A 137 15.13 28.32 -8.60
C MET A 137 16.36 27.87 -7.82
N HIS A 138 16.10 27.17 -6.73
CA HIS A 138 17.12 26.59 -5.86
C HIS A 138 17.06 25.08 -5.87
N GLN A 139 18.21 24.48 -5.67
CA GLN A 139 18.35 23.05 -5.39
C GLN A 139 19.13 22.88 -4.10
N VAL A 140 18.57 22.07 -3.18
CA VAL A 140 19.22 21.69 -1.93
C VAL A 140 19.18 20.17 -1.78
N GLU A 141 20.19 19.62 -1.13
CA GLU A 141 20.25 18.21 -0.77
C GLU A 141 20.07 18.10 0.74
N LEU A 142 19.14 17.25 1.18
CA LEU A 142 18.81 17.03 2.58
C LEU A 142 18.90 15.53 2.87
N ASP A 143 19.72 15.14 3.83
CA ASP A 143 19.76 13.76 4.30
C ASP A 143 18.61 13.52 5.28
N ILE A 144 17.88 12.41 5.08
CA ILE A 144 16.79 11.98 5.95
C ILE A 144 17.28 10.78 6.75
N PRO A 145 17.34 10.87 8.10
CA PRO A 145 17.80 9.76 8.91
C PRO A 145 16.96 8.50 8.68
N PRO A 146 17.57 7.31 8.42
CA PRO A 146 16.84 6.06 8.23
C PRO A 146 15.92 5.70 9.41
N ALA A 147 16.28 6.12 10.62
CA ALA A 147 15.48 5.89 11.83
C ALA A 147 14.12 6.60 11.82
N TYR A 148 13.89 7.56 10.93
CA TYR A 148 12.60 8.24 10.81
C TYR A 148 11.61 7.49 9.92
N PHE A 149 12.07 6.46 9.19
CA PHE A 149 11.22 5.70 8.31
C PHE A 149 10.34 4.70 9.08
N ALA A 150 9.08 4.69 8.74
CA ALA A 150 8.06 3.76 9.21
C ALA A 150 7.44 3.02 8.02
N ASP A 151 6.38 2.24 8.26
CA ASP A 151 5.63 1.55 7.21
C ASP A 151 5.04 2.52 6.18
N TYR A 152 4.44 3.61 6.68
CA TYR A 152 3.92 4.72 5.88
C TYR A 152 4.60 5.99 6.32
N ASN A 153 5.05 6.77 5.36
CA ASN A 153 5.83 7.96 5.60
C ASN A 153 5.20 9.17 4.93
N ARG A 154 5.42 10.33 5.53
CA ARG A 154 4.96 11.61 5.04
C ARG A 154 6.12 12.59 4.96
N LEU A 155 6.47 12.99 3.74
CA LEU A 155 7.38 14.11 3.48
C LEU A 155 6.53 15.37 3.36
N GLN A 156 6.81 16.38 4.17
CA GLN A 156 5.99 17.57 4.30
C GLN A 156 6.83 18.82 4.04
N PHE A 157 6.25 19.76 3.29
CA PHE A 157 6.81 21.07 3.01
C PHE A 157 5.87 22.12 3.56
N GLN A 158 6.35 22.94 4.50
CA GLN A 158 5.60 24.04 5.09
C GLN A 158 6.26 25.35 4.71
N PHE A 159 5.52 26.20 4.04
CA PHE A 159 5.93 27.56 3.71
C PHE A 159 5.42 28.53 4.77
N ILE A 160 6.32 29.38 5.26
CA ILE A 160 6.02 30.55 6.09
C ILE A 160 6.49 31.77 5.30
N GLY A 161 5.60 32.68 4.99
CA GLY A 161 5.90 33.85 4.16
C GLY A 161 5.37 35.14 4.74
N HIS A 162 6.19 36.19 4.70
CA HIS A 162 5.86 37.55 5.09
C HIS A 162 6.39 38.53 4.04
N TYR A 163 5.60 39.54 3.68
CA TYR A 163 6.01 40.55 2.69
C TYR A 163 6.05 41.96 3.26
N THR A 164 5.47 42.18 4.45
CA THR A 164 5.46 43.48 5.14
C THR A 164 5.56 43.26 6.65
N LEU A 165 5.99 44.31 7.37
CA LEU A 165 6.03 44.36 8.83
C LEU A 165 4.79 45.03 9.44
N GLU A 166 3.95 45.63 8.58
CA GLU A 166 2.74 46.32 8.99
C GLU A 166 1.51 45.41 8.85
N CYS A 167 0.33 45.99 8.61
CA CYS A 167 -0.89 45.19 8.37
C CYS A 167 -0.72 44.27 7.16
N GLU A 168 -0.51 43.00 7.40
CA GLU A 168 -0.27 41.99 6.36
C GLU A 168 -1.59 41.38 5.89
N ASP A 169 -1.82 41.42 4.58
CA ASP A 169 -2.87 40.64 3.94
C ASP A 169 -2.37 39.19 3.78
N GLN A 170 -2.97 38.27 4.53
CA GLN A 170 -2.57 36.85 4.56
C GLN A 170 -2.71 36.13 3.23
N GLU A 171 -3.48 36.66 2.30
CA GLU A 171 -3.72 36.09 0.97
C GLU A 171 -3.06 36.90 -0.16
N HIS A 172 -2.18 37.82 0.18
CA HIS A 172 -1.54 38.70 -0.81
C HIS A 172 -0.80 37.87 -1.87
N SER A 173 -0.93 38.30 -3.11
CA SER A 173 -0.36 37.56 -4.28
C SER A 173 1.16 37.39 -4.26
N SER A 174 1.87 38.17 -3.44
CA SER A 174 3.31 38.06 -3.20
C SER A 174 3.70 36.89 -2.30
N LEU A 175 2.76 36.30 -1.56
CA LEU A 175 3.01 35.23 -0.61
C LEU A 175 2.92 33.88 -1.31
N TRP A 176 4.05 33.40 -1.82
CA TRP A 176 4.09 32.09 -2.45
C TRP A 176 5.47 31.42 -2.39
N ALA A 177 5.43 30.09 -2.41
CA ALA A 177 6.56 29.21 -2.67
C ALA A 177 6.15 28.16 -3.70
N GLU A 178 7.04 27.80 -4.60
CA GLU A 178 6.84 26.71 -5.56
C GLU A 178 7.76 25.55 -5.23
N ILE A 179 7.17 24.35 -5.15
CA ILE A 179 7.89 23.08 -5.02
C ILE A 179 7.82 22.36 -6.37
N SER A 180 8.97 22.03 -6.94
CA SER A 180 9.03 21.31 -8.20
C SER A 180 8.76 19.83 -8.01
N GLY A 181 7.83 19.26 -8.78
CA GLY A 181 7.61 17.82 -8.86
C GLY A 181 8.81 17.03 -9.40
N GLN A 182 9.81 17.71 -10.02
CA GLN A 182 11.07 17.10 -10.43
C GLN A 182 12.03 16.87 -9.27
N SER A 183 11.77 17.42 -8.09
CA SER A 183 12.49 17.06 -6.87
C SER A 183 12.50 15.55 -6.69
N ARG A 184 13.61 14.99 -6.21
CA ARG A 184 13.86 13.55 -6.19
C ARG A 184 14.22 13.06 -4.79
N LEU A 185 13.67 11.92 -4.42
CA LEU A 185 14.06 11.20 -3.22
C LEU A 185 14.94 10.01 -3.61
N ASP A 186 16.20 10.01 -3.22
CA ASP A 186 17.15 8.93 -3.46
C ASP A 186 17.18 8.01 -2.23
N LEU A 187 16.72 6.77 -2.39
CA LEU A 187 16.66 5.76 -1.35
C LEU A 187 17.58 4.58 -1.67
N THR A 188 18.38 4.17 -0.70
CA THR A 188 19.08 2.89 -0.70
C THR A 188 18.35 1.92 0.21
N LEU A 189 17.87 0.82 -0.36
CA LEU A 189 16.99 -0.15 0.29
C LEU A 189 17.70 -1.49 0.39
N ARG A 190 17.80 -2.04 1.59
CA ARG A 190 18.24 -3.42 1.82
C ARG A 190 17.03 -4.32 1.87
N ARG A 191 17.08 -5.45 1.16
CA ARG A 191 16.03 -6.47 1.24
C ARG A 191 16.12 -7.20 2.57
N LEU A 192 14.97 -7.42 3.22
CA LEU A 192 14.83 -8.25 4.40
C LEU A 192 14.27 -9.61 4.00
N PRO A 193 14.78 -10.73 4.57
CA PRO A 193 14.23 -12.05 4.28
C PRO A 193 12.83 -12.17 4.89
N LEU A 194 11.88 -12.63 4.10
CA LEU A 194 10.57 -13.04 4.60
C LEU A 194 10.59 -14.55 4.89
N LYS A 195 9.82 -14.95 5.90
CA LYS A 195 9.57 -16.36 6.16
C LYS A 195 8.86 -16.97 4.93
N THR A 196 9.28 -18.18 4.54
CA THR A 196 8.65 -18.92 3.45
C THR A 196 7.36 -19.55 3.96
N ASP A 197 6.25 -18.79 3.86
CA ASP A 197 4.96 -19.14 4.43
C ASP A 197 3.84 -18.53 3.58
N LEU A 198 2.90 -19.35 3.15
CA LEU A 198 1.73 -18.93 2.37
C LEU A 198 0.85 -17.93 3.12
N ALA A 199 0.90 -17.91 4.47
CA ALA A 199 0.18 -16.94 5.28
C ALA A 199 0.63 -15.48 5.03
N LEU A 200 1.82 -15.28 4.46
CA LEU A 200 2.32 -13.96 4.13
C LEU A 200 1.82 -13.42 2.79
N LEU A 201 1.17 -14.28 1.97
CA LEU A 201 0.61 -13.81 0.69
C LEU A 201 -0.33 -12.60 0.92
N PRO A 202 -0.26 -11.62 0.07
CA PRO A 202 0.42 -11.58 -1.25
C PRO A 202 1.92 -11.24 -1.24
N ALA A 203 2.56 -11.02 -0.09
CA ALA A 203 4.02 -10.82 -0.06
C ALA A 203 4.78 -12.12 -0.42
N PRO A 204 5.94 -12.04 -1.10
CA PRO A 204 6.66 -10.84 -1.52
C PRO A 204 6.21 -10.25 -2.87
N PHE A 205 5.21 -10.83 -3.53
CA PHE A 205 4.78 -10.45 -4.89
C PHE A 205 4.07 -9.09 -4.90
N PHE A 206 3.34 -8.78 -3.84
CA PHE A 206 2.63 -7.53 -3.63
C PHE A 206 2.74 -7.08 -2.18
N ASP A 207 2.95 -5.78 -1.96
CA ASP A 207 2.84 -5.14 -0.65
C ASP A 207 1.93 -3.89 -0.79
N PRO A 208 0.86 -3.77 0.00
CA PRO A 208 -0.05 -2.62 -0.08
C PRO A 208 0.64 -1.29 0.24
N ARG A 209 1.76 -1.32 0.99
CA ARG A 209 2.55 -0.13 1.33
C ARG A 209 3.40 0.40 0.18
N ASP A 210 3.76 -0.47 -0.78
CA ASP A 210 4.56 -0.08 -1.93
C ASP A 210 3.77 0.82 -2.89
N SER A 211 4.36 1.89 -3.37
CA SER A 211 3.78 2.78 -4.37
C SER A 211 4.24 2.49 -5.81
N ARG A 212 5.20 1.56 -5.97
CA ARG A 212 5.74 1.16 -7.28
C ARG A 212 4.76 0.25 -8.02
N PRO A 213 4.77 0.23 -9.36
CA PRO A 213 4.07 -0.78 -10.15
C PRO A 213 4.45 -2.20 -9.72
N VAL A 214 3.48 -3.11 -9.77
CA VAL A 214 3.72 -4.52 -9.42
C VAL A 214 4.44 -5.21 -10.57
N GLN A 215 5.63 -5.72 -10.30
CA GLN A 215 6.47 -6.41 -11.28
C GLN A 215 6.71 -7.85 -10.84
N VAL A 216 5.99 -8.79 -11.44
CA VAL A 216 6.07 -10.22 -11.10
C VAL A 216 6.19 -11.06 -12.38
N PRO A 217 7.30 -11.80 -12.57
CA PRO A 217 7.39 -12.77 -13.64
C PRO A 217 6.43 -13.95 -13.42
N ILE A 218 5.79 -14.40 -14.50
CA ILE A 218 5.06 -15.66 -14.55
C ILE A 218 5.88 -16.63 -15.39
N VAL A 219 6.19 -17.80 -14.84
CA VAL A 219 7.10 -18.77 -15.45
C VAL A 219 6.34 -20.05 -15.82
N TYR A 220 6.57 -20.52 -17.04
CA TYR A 220 6.10 -21.79 -17.56
C TYR A 220 7.26 -22.69 -17.99
N ALA A 221 6.98 -23.99 -18.24
CA ALA A 221 7.96 -24.92 -18.79
C ALA A 221 8.37 -24.57 -20.23
N ALA A 222 7.36 -24.29 -21.04
CA ALA A 222 7.47 -23.95 -22.45
C ALA A 222 6.17 -23.22 -22.85
N ARG A 223 5.77 -23.27 -24.14
CA ARG A 223 4.49 -22.70 -24.58
C ARG A 223 3.35 -23.25 -23.70
N PRO A 224 2.63 -22.38 -22.95
CA PRO A 224 1.63 -22.82 -21.99
C PRO A 224 0.42 -23.48 -22.67
N ASN A 225 -0.15 -24.48 -22.03
CA ASN A 225 -1.43 -25.08 -22.41
C ASN A 225 -2.61 -24.21 -22.00
N GLN A 226 -3.84 -24.61 -22.36
CA GLN A 226 -5.04 -23.80 -22.07
C GLN A 226 -5.31 -23.62 -20.57
N GLY A 227 -5.12 -24.66 -19.75
CA GLY A 227 -5.29 -24.60 -18.31
C GLY A 227 -4.27 -23.68 -17.64
N GLU A 228 -3.01 -23.75 -18.05
CA GLU A 228 -1.95 -22.85 -17.59
C GLU A 228 -2.22 -21.39 -17.96
N LEU A 229 -2.72 -21.12 -19.18
CA LEU A 229 -3.12 -19.77 -19.60
C LEU A 229 -4.28 -19.23 -18.78
N LYS A 230 -5.30 -20.04 -18.48
CA LYS A 230 -6.41 -19.64 -17.60
C LYS A 230 -5.93 -19.39 -16.17
N ALA A 231 -5.07 -20.24 -15.65
CA ALA A 231 -4.44 -20.06 -14.34
C ALA A 231 -3.67 -18.75 -14.27
N ALA A 232 -2.87 -18.45 -15.31
CA ALA A 232 -2.15 -17.18 -15.41
C ALA A 232 -3.09 -15.96 -15.51
N GLY A 233 -4.14 -16.05 -16.28
CA GLY A 233 -5.15 -15.00 -16.35
C GLY A 233 -5.79 -14.72 -14.98
N THR A 234 -6.06 -15.77 -14.21
CA THR A 234 -6.59 -15.68 -12.83
C THR A 234 -5.57 -15.01 -11.89
N VAL A 235 -4.30 -15.44 -11.93
CA VAL A 235 -3.21 -14.85 -11.14
C VAL A 235 -2.96 -13.39 -11.53
N ALA A 236 -2.95 -13.10 -12.83
CA ALA A 236 -2.80 -11.73 -13.33
C ALA A 236 -3.95 -10.82 -12.89
N GLY A 237 -5.19 -11.32 -12.95
CA GLY A 237 -6.37 -10.62 -12.46
C GLY A 237 -6.31 -10.36 -10.95
N TRP A 238 -5.83 -11.33 -10.16
CA TRP A 238 -5.62 -11.18 -8.73
C TRP A 238 -4.58 -10.09 -8.43
N LEU A 239 -3.41 -10.13 -9.05
CA LEU A 239 -2.37 -9.11 -8.87
C LEU A 239 -2.83 -7.74 -9.37
N GLY A 240 -3.55 -7.70 -10.49
CA GLY A 240 -4.13 -6.47 -11.03
C GLY A 240 -5.14 -5.83 -10.10
N ALA A 241 -6.02 -6.63 -9.48
CA ALA A 241 -6.98 -6.15 -8.50
C ALA A 241 -6.29 -5.59 -7.23
N LEU A 242 -5.22 -6.23 -6.76
CA LEU A 242 -4.42 -5.75 -5.64
C LEU A 242 -3.65 -4.47 -5.98
N ALA A 243 -3.07 -4.40 -7.18
CA ALA A 243 -2.27 -3.25 -7.62
C ALA A 243 -3.12 -1.99 -7.82
N ALA A 244 -4.40 -2.13 -8.19
CA ALA A 244 -5.34 -1.03 -8.44
C ALA A 244 -4.74 0.06 -9.35
N TYR A 245 -4.59 1.29 -8.85
CA TYR A 245 -4.06 2.44 -9.61
C TYR A 245 -2.56 2.35 -9.91
N ARG A 246 -1.80 1.50 -9.21
CA ARG A 246 -0.33 1.39 -9.37
C ARG A 246 0.06 0.70 -10.68
N GLY A 247 -0.84 -0.10 -11.24
CA GLY A 247 -0.58 -0.89 -12.43
C GLY A 247 0.26 -2.14 -12.16
N THR A 248 0.24 -3.04 -13.14
CA THR A 248 0.99 -4.30 -13.10
C THR A 248 1.81 -4.46 -14.35
N GLU A 249 3.01 -5.00 -14.20
CA GLU A 249 3.90 -5.41 -15.28
C GLU A 249 4.25 -6.88 -15.03
N LEU A 250 3.60 -7.78 -15.78
CA LEU A 250 3.75 -9.23 -15.64
C LEU A 250 4.49 -9.75 -16.87
N SER A 251 5.80 -9.99 -16.70
CA SER A 251 6.60 -10.62 -17.75
C SER A 251 6.35 -12.12 -17.76
N VAL A 252 6.36 -12.72 -18.97
CA VAL A 252 6.26 -14.16 -19.16
C VAL A 252 7.63 -14.72 -19.50
N LEU A 253 8.02 -15.80 -18.82
CA LEU A 253 9.29 -16.48 -19.01
C LEU A 253 9.03 -17.97 -19.29
N GLU A 254 9.74 -18.50 -20.25
CA GLU A 254 9.67 -19.92 -20.62
C GLU A 254 10.95 -20.63 -20.18
N ASN A 255 10.79 -21.63 -19.29
CA ASN A 255 11.87 -22.45 -18.76
C ASN A 255 13.09 -21.68 -18.20
N GLU A 256 12.85 -20.45 -17.74
CA GLU A 256 13.85 -19.55 -17.19
C GLU A 256 13.58 -19.27 -15.72
N LEU A 257 14.61 -19.41 -14.87
CA LEU A 257 14.52 -19.05 -13.46
C LEU A 257 14.94 -17.59 -13.26
N PRO A 258 13.99 -16.65 -13.04
CA PRO A 258 14.33 -15.24 -12.88
C PRO A 258 15.02 -14.98 -11.53
N LEU A 259 15.99 -14.05 -11.48
CA LEU A 259 16.72 -13.68 -10.27
C LEU A 259 15.90 -12.80 -9.30
N ARG A 260 14.60 -13.01 -9.25
CA ARG A 260 13.64 -12.32 -8.39
C ARG A 260 12.46 -13.22 -8.04
N SER A 261 11.64 -12.81 -7.08
CA SER A 261 10.41 -13.53 -6.76
C SER A 261 9.51 -13.62 -7.98
N ALA A 262 9.00 -14.83 -8.25
CA ALA A 262 8.20 -15.16 -9.42
C ALA A 262 7.09 -16.16 -9.08
N ILE A 263 6.09 -16.23 -9.94
CA ILE A 263 5.02 -17.23 -9.85
C ILE A 263 5.23 -18.24 -10.96
N VAL A 264 5.36 -19.51 -10.59
CA VAL A 264 5.55 -20.63 -11.52
C VAL A 264 4.24 -21.38 -11.65
N ILE A 265 3.75 -21.55 -12.87
CA ILE A 265 2.51 -22.25 -13.17
C ILE A 265 2.86 -23.51 -13.94
N ALA A 266 2.50 -24.68 -13.42
CA ALA A 266 2.89 -25.94 -14.03
C ALA A 266 1.90 -27.08 -13.72
N THR A 267 1.76 -28.00 -14.68
CA THR A 267 1.14 -29.30 -14.47
C THR A 267 2.21 -30.38 -14.25
N ASN A 268 1.82 -31.57 -13.83
CA ASN A 268 2.80 -32.67 -13.68
C ASN A 268 3.52 -33.06 -14.98
N ALA A 269 2.82 -32.92 -16.11
CA ALA A 269 3.37 -33.23 -17.42
C ALA A 269 4.18 -32.07 -18.04
N HIS A 270 4.04 -30.84 -17.50
CA HIS A 270 4.57 -29.64 -18.11
C HIS A 270 5.23 -28.76 -17.04
N ARG A 271 6.46 -29.11 -16.65
CA ARG A 271 7.23 -28.45 -15.59
C ARG A 271 8.48 -27.80 -16.16
N PRO A 272 8.86 -26.61 -15.69
CA PRO A 272 10.18 -26.05 -15.95
C PRO A 272 11.29 -26.99 -15.45
N ASP A 273 12.44 -26.99 -16.12
CA ASP A 273 13.56 -27.88 -15.80
C ASP A 273 14.06 -27.77 -14.36
N PHE A 274 14.02 -26.55 -13.80
CA PHE A 274 14.42 -26.32 -12.41
C PHE A 274 13.45 -26.90 -11.37
N LEU A 275 12.28 -27.42 -11.79
CA LEU A 275 11.31 -28.14 -10.96
C LEU A 275 11.24 -29.63 -11.29
N HIS A 276 12.17 -30.14 -12.09
CA HIS A 276 12.11 -31.56 -12.55
C HIS A 276 12.13 -32.54 -11.39
N ASP A 277 12.91 -32.26 -10.34
CA ASP A 277 13.04 -33.13 -9.17
C ASP A 277 11.88 -33.01 -8.17
N LEU A 278 10.94 -32.12 -8.42
CA LEU A 278 9.77 -31.97 -7.55
C LEU A 278 8.82 -33.16 -7.72
N PRO A 279 8.38 -33.81 -6.63
CA PRO A 279 7.41 -34.92 -6.73
C PRO A 279 6.12 -34.48 -7.46
N PRO A 280 5.46 -35.41 -8.19
CA PRO A 280 4.18 -35.08 -8.81
C PRO A 280 3.13 -34.77 -7.77
N VAL A 281 2.25 -33.80 -8.07
CA VAL A 281 1.12 -33.47 -7.23
C VAL A 281 -0.12 -34.27 -7.64
N GLU A 282 -0.91 -34.70 -6.65
CA GLU A 282 -2.14 -35.45 -6.89
C GLU A 282 -3.39 -34.54 -6.78
N GLN A 283 -3.24 -33.39 -6.12
CA GLN A 283 -4.31 -32.39 -5.88
C GLN A 283 -3.84 -31.00 -6.31
N PRO A 284 -4.76 -30.07 -6.62
CA PRO A 284 -4.41 -28.67 -6.82
C PRO A 284 -3.58 -28.17 -5.64
N SER A 285 -2.44 -27.56 -5.91
CA SER A 285 -1.48 -27.23 -4.86
C SER A 285 -0.87 -25.85 -5.04
N LEU A 286 -0.69 -25.17 -3.90
CA LEU A 286 0.09 -23.95 -3.79
C LEU A 286 1.30 -24.21 -2.92
N SER A 287 2.49 -23.82 -3.35
CA SER A 287 3.70 -23.99 -2.55
C SER A 287 4.59 -22.76 -2.64
N MET A 288 5.06 -22.30 -1.49
CA MET A 288 6.05 -21.22 -1.39
C MET A 288 7.41 -21.86 -1.15
N VAL A 289 8.36 -21.61 -2.03
CA VAL A 289 9.72 -22.15 -1.92
C VAL A 289 10.75 -21.04 -1.97
N ASP A 290 11.87 -21.24 -1.28
CA ASP A 290 13.00 -20.34 -1.35
C ASP A 290 13.65 -20.42 -2.73
N HIS A 291 14.06 -19.26 -3.27
CA HIS A 291 14.74 -19.20 -4.54
C HIS A 291 16.14 -19.84 -4.42
N PRO A 292 16.51 -20.81 -5.27
CA PRO A 292 17.73 -21.59 -5.08
C PRO A 292 19.02 -20.78 -5.27
N LEU A 293 18.97 -19.66 -6.01
CA LEU A 293 20.15 -18.87 -6.34
C LEU A 293 20.19 -17.49 -5.65
N VAL A 294 19.04 -16.94 -5.21
CA VAL A 294 18.97 -15.58 -4.68
C VAL A 294 18.39 -15.60 -3.27
N PRO A 295 19.22 -15.42 -2.23
CA PRO A 295 18.76 -15.39 -0.85
C PRO A 295 17.69 -14.32 -0.60
N GLY A 296 16.70 -14.65 0.25
CA GLY A 296 15.60 -13.75 0.59
C GLY A 296 14.56 -13.53 -0.52
N THR A 297 14.65 -14.32 -1.60
CA THR A 297 13.72 -14.33 -2.71
C THR A 297 12.91 -15.63 -2.71
N GLN A 298 11.67 -15.60 -3.17
CA GLN A 298 10.76 -16.75 -3.09
C GLN A 298 10.06 -16.97 -4.42
N LEU A 299 9.74 -18.24 -4.68
CA LEU A 299 8.90 -18.66 -5.80
C LEU A 299 7.57 -19.17 -5.24
N LEU A 300 6.46 -18.71 -5.83
CA LEU A 300 5.15 -19.29 -5.61
C LEU A 300 4.86 -20.30 -6.72
N LEU A 301 4.72 -21.56 -6.37
CA LEU A 301 4.37 -22.62 -7.29
C LEU A 301 2.86 -22.82 -7.27
N VAL A 302 2.22 -22.67 -8.43
CA VAL A 302 0.81 -22.97 -8.68
C VAL A 302 0.75 -24.25 -9.49
N LEU A 303 0.43 -25.35 -8.83
CA LEU A 303 0.60 -26.70 -9.39
C LEU A 303 -0.72 -27.45 -9.49
N GLY A 304 -0.84 -28.27 -10.51
CA GLY A 304 -1.91 -29.24 -10.71
C GLY A 304 -1.42 -30.52 -11.34
N LYS A 305 -2.13 -31.62 -11.12
CA LYS A 305 -1.90 -32.87 -11.82
C LYS A 305 -2.12 -32.69 -13.33
N ASP A 306 -3.13 -31.92 -13.68
CA ASP A 306 -3.60 -31.61 -15.02
C ASP A 306 -4.04 -30.15 -15.16
N GLU A 307 -4.56 -29.79 -16.33
CA GLU A 307 -5.02 -28.44 -16.65
C GLU A 307 -6.16 -27.96 -15.73
N ALA A 308 -7.10 -28.83 -15.37
CA ALA A 308 -8.23 -28.45 -14.51
C ALA A 308 -7.75 -28.13 -13.08
N GLN A 309 -6.81 -28.93 -12.58
CA GLN A 309 -6.27 -28.74 -11.23
C GLN A 309 -5.39 -27.50 -11.12
N VAL A 310 -4.58 -27.17 -12.13
CA VAL A 310 -3.76 -25.95 -12.09
C VAL A 310 -4.64 -24.70 -12.14
N GLU A 311 -5.73 -24.71 -12.92
CA GLU A 311 -6.73 -23.65 -12.91
C GLU A 311 -7.38 -23.51 -11.53
N GLN A 312 -7.76 -24.60 -10.89
CA GLN A 312 -8.34 -24.61 -9.55
C GLN A 312 -7.37 -24.07 -8.49
N ALA A 313 -6.09 -24.42 -8.55
CA ALA A 313 -5.06 -23.88 -7.66
C ALA A 313 -4.95 -22.34 -7.77
N ALA A 314 -4.95 -21.81 -8.98
CA ALA A 314 -4.94 -20.37 -9.23
C ALA A 314 -6.20 -19.66 -8.69
N GLN A 315 -7.37 -20.30 -8.82
CA GLN A 315 -8.63 -19.78 -8.31
C GLN A 315 -8.64 -19.71 -6.78
N VAL A 316 -8.12 -20.73 -6.09
CA VAL A 316 -7.98 -20.75 -4.63
C VAL A 316 -7.07 -19.60 -4.16
N LEU A 317 -5.96 -19.38 -4.87
CA LEU A 317 -5.07 -18.24 -4.60
C LEU A 317 -5.81 -16.90 -4.73
N ALA A 318 -6.51 -16.70 -5.84
CA ALA A 318 -7.13 -15.42 -6.16
C ALA A 318 -8.33 -15.08 -5.26
N LEU A 319 -9.10 -16.07 -4.83
CA LEU A 319 -10.31 -15.86 -4.03
C LEU A 319 -10.04 -15.65 -2.55
N GLY A 320 -8.84 -16.01 -2.06
CA GLY A 320 -8.38 -15.72 -0.70
C GLY A 320 -9.23 -16.31 0.43
N LYS A 321 -10.11 -17.28 0.11
CA LYS A 321 -11.02 -17.91 1.10
C LYS A 321 -10.42 -19.12 1.79
N ALA A 322 -9.37 -19.71 1.23
CA ALA A 322 -8.65 -20.79 1.85
C ALA A 322 -7.75 -20.25 2.97
N ALA A 323 -7.63 -20.98 4.06
CA ALA A 323 -6.65 -20.69 5.09
C ALA A 323 -5.24 -20.99 4.55
N LEU A 324 -4.60 -19.99 3.96
CA LEU A 324 -3.24 -20.09 3.45
C LEU A 324 -2.27 -20.07 4.63
N SER A 325 -1.54 -21.16 4.85
CA SER A 325 -0.54 -21.26 5.94
C SER A 325 0.51 -22.30 5.62
N GLY A 326 1.70 -22.14 6.21
CA GLY A 326 2.81 -23.05 6.00
C GLY A 326 3.45 -22.89 4.60
N ARG A 327 4.32 -23.85 4.26
CA ARG A 327 5.05 -23.83 2.98
C ARG A 327 4.23 -24.32 1.79
N SER A 328 3.26 -25.19 2.02
CA SER A 328 2.43 -25.75 0.96
C SER A 328 1.00 -25.99 1.42
N LEU A 329 0.08 -25.89 0.48
CA LEU A 329 -1.34 -26.18 0.65
C LEU A 329 -1.78 -27.12 -0.48
N GLN A 330 -2.42 -28.24 -0.13
CA GLN A 330 -3.17 -29.09 -1.05
C GLN A 330 -4.66 -28.78 -0.91
N VAL A 331 -5.32 -28.52 -2.02
CA VAL A 331 -6.74 -28.14 -2.04
C VAL A 331 -7.58 -29.40 -2.19
N THR A 332 -8.23 -29.83 -1.10
CA THR A 332 -9.09 -31.01 -1.10
C THR A 332 -10.56 -30.67 -1.37
N GLN A 333 -11.00 -29.48 -0.95
CA GLN A 333 -12.37 -29.00 -1.17
C GLN A 333 -12.31 -27.51 -1.47
N PHE A 334 -13.06 -27.09 -2.47
CA PHE A 334 -13.18 -25.70 -2.85
C PHE A 334 -14.56 -25.42 -3.44
N GLU A 335 -15.27 -24.49 -2.81
CA GLU A 335 -16.55 -24.00 -3.31
C GLU A 335 -16.37 -22.60 -3.91
N PHE A 336 -16.84 -22.42 -5.14
CA PHE A 336 -16.89 -21.11 -5.74
C PHE A 336 -17.88 -20.21 -5.01
N PRO A 337 -17.50 -18.98 -4.68
CA PRO A 337 -18.46 -18.02 -4.15
C PRO A 337 -19.54 -17.74 -5.20
N ALA A 338 -20.75 -17.52 -4.73
CA ALA A 338 -21.85 -17.05 -5.59
C ALA A 338 -21.42 -15.75 -6.31
N LEU A 339 -21.84 -15.61 -7.55
CA LEU A 339 -21.60 -14.38 -8.30
C LEU A 339 -22.24 -13.20 -7.55
N ARG A 340 -21.52 -12.10 -7.48
CA ARG A 340 -22.05 -10.85 -6.93
C ARG A 340 -23.22 -10.35 -7.76
N ALA A 341 -24.18 -9.73 -7.11
CA ALA A 341 -25.22 -9.00 -7.83
C ALA A 341 -24.61 -7.87 -8.66
N ALA A 342 -25.24 -7.56 -9.78
CA ALA A 342 -24.80 -6.43 -10.60
C ALA A 342 -24.80 -5.12 -9.77
N TYR A 343 -23.73 -4.34 -9.90
CA TYR A 343 -23.56 -3.05 -9.18
C TYR A 343 -23.49 -3.15 -7.65
N ASP A 344 -23.12 -4.30 -7.12
CA ASP A 344 -22.90 -4.55 -5.69
C ASP A 344 -21.45 -4.26 -5.26
N ALA A 345 -20.73 -3.44 -5.98
CA ALA A 345 -19.38 -3.03 -5.62
C ALA A 345 -19.38 -1.82 -4.66
N PRO A 346 -18.38 -1.68 -3.79
CA PRO A 346 -18.24 -0.49 -2.94
C PRO A 346 -18.19 0.81 -3.77
N ARG A 347 -18.73 1.88 -3.23
CA ARG A 347 -18.73 3.24 -3.83
C ARG A 347 -19.50 3.36 -5.16
N TRP A 348 -20.37 2.43 -5.46
CA TRP A 348 -21.30 2.57 -6.58
C TRP A 348 -22.54 3.34 -6.17
N ILE A 349 -22.92 4.32 -6.99
CA ILE A 349 -24.21 5.02 -6.83
C ILE A 349 -25.30 4.10 -7.35
N SER A 350 -26.22 3.73 -6.45
CA SER A 350 -27.37 2.90 -6.81
C SER A 350 -28.39 3.70 -7.62
N SER A 351 -28.89 3.13 -8.70
CA SER A 351 -30.04 3.68 -9.43
C SER A 351 -31.39 3.42 -8.73
N LYS A 352 -31.41 2.58 -7.68
CA LYS A 352 -32.65 2.10 -7.03
C LYS A 352 -32.91 2.77 -5.67
N ARG A 353 -31.93 3.42 -5.07
CA ARG A 353 -32.06 4.05 -3.75
C ARG A 353 -31.19 5.30 -3.63
N VAL A 354 -31.49 6.14 -2.67
CA VAL A 354 -30.59 7.22 -2.25
C VAL A 354 -29.36 6.59 -1.58
N VAL A 355 -28.20 7.04 -1.98
CA VAL A 355 -26.92 6.61 -1.40
C VAL A 355 -26.35 7.75 -0.57
N PRO A 356 -26.23 7.59 0.76
CA PRO A 356 -25.57 8.55 1.62
C PRO A 356 -24.10 8.74 1.23
N LEU A 357 -23.58 9.96 1.31
CA LEU A 357 -22.16 10.24 1.00
C LEU A 357 -21.20 9.47 1.89
N GLY A 358 -21.61 9.13 3.12
CA GLY A 358 -20.84 8.29 4.03
C GLY A 358 -20.60 6.85 3.55
N GLU A 359 -21.43 6.32 2.65
CA GLU A 359 -21.21 5.01 2.02
C GLU A 359 -20.19 5.07 0.86
N LEU A 360 -19.88 6.27 0.38
CA LEU A 360 -18.95 6.49 -0.73
C LEU A 360 -17.51 6.76 -0.28
N VAL A 361 -17.26 6.91 1.01
CA VAL A 361 -15.94 7.10 1.61
C VAL A 361 -15.50 5.86 2.39
N GLU A 362 -14.22 5.72 2.63
CA GLU A 362 -13.71 4.60 3.44
C GLU A 362 -13.87 4.86 4.94
N ARG A 363 -13.69 6.12 5.34
CA ARG A 363 -13.75 6.55 6.72
C ARG A 363 -14.61 7.81 6.84
N PRO A 364 -15.46 7.92 7.85
CA PRO A 364 -16.31 9.08 8.06
C PRO A 364 -15.54 10.39 8.20
N GLU A 365 -14.28 10.33 8.68
CA GLU A 365 -13.41 11.50 8.86
C GLU A 365 -13.05 12.18 7.53
N GLU A 366 -13.11 11.44 6.40
CA GLU A 366 -12.86 11.99 5.06
C GLU A 366 -13.91 13.03 4.62
N LEU A 367 -15.07 13.04 5.29
CA LEU A 367 -16.12 14.04 5.09
C LEU A 367 -15.96 15.26 5.99
N GLN A 368 -14.85 15.38 6.73
CA GLN A 368 -14.61 16.47 7.65
C GLN A 368 -13.30 17.19 7.29
N LEU A 369 -13.38 18.51 7.17
CA LEU A 369 -12.20 19.36 7.11
C LEU A 369 -12.03 20.05 8.46
N ARG A 370 -10.84 19.95 9.04
CA ARG A 370 -10.46 20.63 10.27
C ARG A 370 -9.16 21.39 9.99
N GLY A 371 -9.22 22.67 10.03
CA GLY A 371 -8.04 23.52 9.80
C GLY A 371 -8.42 24.89 9.26
N THR A 372 -7.43 25.72 9.09
CA THR A 372 -7.53 27.10 8.58
C THR A 372 -7.09 27.23 7.13
N THR A 373 -6.79 26.13 6.45
CA THR A 373 -6.27 26.15 5.09
C THR A 373 -7.39 26.38 4.09
N LEU A 374 -7.31 27.48 3.37
CA LEU A 374 -8.31 27.95 2.40
C LEU A 374 -8.50 27.07 1.16
N TYR A 375 -7.64 26.06 0.99
CA TYR A 375 -7.59 25.22 -0.22
C TYR A 375 -7.84 23.73 0.04
N ASP A 376 -8.19 23.35 1.25
CA ASP A 376 -8.53 21.96 1.54
C ASP A 376 -9.87 21.59 0.91
N THR A 377 -9.91 20.42 0.28
CA THR A 377 -11.12 19.91 -0.39
C THR A 377 -11.52 18.55 0.14
N ILE A 378 -12.81 18.36 0.39
CA ILE A 378 -13.39 17.03 0.58
C ILE A 378 -13.58 16.41 -0.79
N ARG A 379 -12.92 15.28 -1.06
CA ARG A 379 -13.05 14.54 -2.32
C ARG A 379 -13.79 13.23 -2.08
N ILE A 380 -14.89 13.04 -2.80
CA ILE A 380 -15.70 11.83 -2.72
C ILE A 380 -15.65 11.15 -4.08
N ASN A 381 -15.03 9.98 -4.13
CA ASN A 381 -14.95 9.19 -5.35
C ASN A 381 -16.13 8.21 -5.41
N ALA A 382 -16.96 8.35 -6.42
CA ALA A 382 -18.10 7.47 -6.65
C ALA A 382 -18.07 6.88 -8.06
N ARG A 383 -18.65 5.70 -8.21
CA ARG A 383 -18.82 5.03 -9.50
C ARG A 383 -20.29 5.00 -9.87
N MET A 384 -20.58 5.28 -11.13
CA MET A 384 -21.90 5.11 -11.70
C MET A 384 -21.93 3.85 -12.58
N ALA A 385 -23.09 3.23 -12.68
CA ALA A 385 -23.29 2.12 -13.60
C ALA A 385 -22.95 2.55 -15.04
N PRO A 386 -22.10 1.81 -15.78
CA PRO A 386 -21.67 2.21 -17.12
C PRO A 386 -22.80 2.20 -18.16
N ASP A 387 -23.88 1.50 -17.86
CA ASP A 387 -25.10 1.42 -18.67
C ASP A 387 -26.19 2.41 -18.22
N LEU A 388 -25.87 3.30 -17.26
CA LEU A 388 -26.83 4.32 -16.82
C LEU A 388 -26.95 5.42 -17.88
N PHE A 389 -28.12 5.51 -18.48
CA PHE A 389 -28.44 6.53 -19.50
C PHE A 389 -29.12 7.74 -18.86
N THR A 390 -28.51 8.90 -19.03
CA THR A 390 -29.01 10.16 -18.43
C THR A 390 -29.51 11.19 -19.45
N TRP A 391 -29.55 10.85 -20.73
CA TRP A 391 -29.81 11.81 -21.82
C TRP A 391 -31.13 12.59 -21.69
N ASN A 392 -32.18 11.92 -21.23
CA ASN A 392 -33.51 12.55 -21.06
C ASN A 392 -33.91 12.68 -19.58
N ALA A 393 -32.97 12.44 -18.66
CA ALA A 393 -33.22 12.56 -17.25
C ALA A 393 -33.03 14.00 -16.75
N LYS A 394 -33.76 14.38 -15.71
CA LYS A 394 -33.58 15.68 -15.04
C LYS A 394 -32.25 15.83 -14.29
N GLY A 395 -31.33 14.90 -14.51
CA GLY A 395 -30.04 14.79 -13.79
C GLY A 395 -30.15 13.89 -12.55
N VAL A 396 -28.99 13.65 -11.93
CA VAL A 396 -28.91 12.92 -10.66
C VAL A 396 -29.02 13.94 -9.52
N PRO A 397 -30.06 13.87 -8.67
CA PRO A 397 -30.22 14.82 -7.59
C PRO A 397 -29.16 14.60 -6.52
N LEU A 398 -28.46 15.67 -6.14
CA LEU A 398 -27.54 15.70 -5.00
C LEU A 398 -28.17 16.56 -3.90
N GLN A 399 -28.46 15.94 -2.76
CA GLN A 399 -28.87 16.65 -1.55
C GLN A 399 -27.64 16.75 -0.63
N LEU A 400 -27.18 17.99 -0.37
CA LEU A 400 -26.03 18.24 0.45
C LEU A 400 -26.45 18.78 1.81
N GLN A 401 -26.10 18.07 2.89
CA GLN A 401 -26.21 18.52 4.27
C GLN A 401 -24.82 18.79 4.81
N TYR A 402 -24.55 20.01 5.28
CA TYR A 402 -23.23 20.38 5.76
C TYR A 402 -23.32 21.25 7.03
N ARG A 403 -22.26 21.20 7.82
CA ARG A 403 -22.04 22.08 8.98
C ARG A 403 -20.71 22.79 8.80
N TYR A 404 -20.62 24.00 9.27
CA TYR A 404 -19.40 24.76 9.26
C TYR A 404 -19.27 25.59 10.54
N THR A 405 -18.03 25.95 10.90
CA THR A 405 -17.76 26.90 12.00
C THR A 405 -17.94 28.31 11.44
N PRO A 406 -18.88 29.11 11.97
CA PRO A 406 -19.05 30.46 11.50
C PRO A 406 -17.82 31.30 11.86
N THR A 407 -17.39 32.14 10.91
CA THR A 407 -16.31 33.11 11.15
C THR A 407 -16.90 34.43 11.58
N PRO A 408 -16.43 35.04 12.71
CA PRO A 408 -17.01 36.28 13.23
C PRO A 408 -16.82 37.49 12.33
N LEU A 409 -15.97 37.43 11.33
CA LEU A 409 -15.49 38.57 10.56
C LEU A 409 -16.00 38.67 9.11
N SER A 410 -16.69 37.69 8.57
CA SER A 410 -17.11 37.84 7.16
C SER A 410 -18.22 36.90 6.68
N ASP A 411 -19.18 37.48 6.02
CA ASP A 411 -20.08 36.85 5.06
C ASP A 411 -19.35 36.45 3.75
N ARG A 412 -18.02 36.27 3.76
CA ARG A 412 -17.21 36.01 2.56
C ARG A 412 -16.90 34.54 2.34
N GLY A 413 -17.21 33.68 3.32
CA GLY A 413 -17.03 32.26 3.18
C GLY A 413 -17.97 31.63 2.14
N ALA A 414 -17.49 30.69 1.35
CA ALA A 414 -18.30 29.96 0.41
C ALA A 414 -17.93 28.47 0.38
N LEU A 415 -18.94 27.60 0.29
CA LEU A 415 -18.77 26.19 -0.01
C LEU A 415 -18.99 26.01 -1.51
N ASN A 416 -17.92 25.68 -2.22
CA ASN A 416 -17.97 25.41 -3.64
C ASN A 416 -18.09 23.89 -3.89
N VAL A 417 -19.01 23.53 -4.76
CA VAL A 417 -19.22 22.14 -5.18
C VAL A 417 -18.84 22.00 -6.64
N ALA A 418 -17.98 21.02 -6.92
CA ALA A 418 -17.56 20.67 -8.26
C ALA A 418 -17.72 19.16 -8.50
N LEU A 419 -17.90 18.76 -9.74
CA LEU A 419 -17.94 17.37 -10.20
C LEU A 419 -16.94 17.19 -11.33
N ASN A 420 -15.97 16.29 -11.16
CA ASN A 420 -14.91 16.07 -12.14
C ASN A 420 -14.20 17.38 -12.55
N ASP A 421 -13.84 18.17 -11.54
CA ASP A 421 -13.23 19.50 -11.68
C ASP A 421 -14.10 20.59 -12.40
N GLN A 422 -15.37 20.27 -12.70
CA GLN A 422 -16.32 21.22 -13.22
C GLN A 422 -17.13 21.83 -12.08
N PHE A 423 -17.12 23.16 -12.01
CA PHE A 423 -17.91 23.91 -11.03
C PHE A 423 -19.41 23.65 -11.22
N LEU A 424 -20.10 23.28 -10.15
CA LEU A 424 -21.55 23.08 -10.14
C LEU A 424 -22.27 24.24 -9.46
N ARG A 425 -21.86 24.54 -8.22
CA ARG A 425 -22.57 25.53 -7.40
C ARG A 425 -21.70 26.05 -6.25
N SER A 426 -21.97 27.29 -5.85
CA SER A 426 -21.41 27.92 -4.65
C SER A 426 -22.52 28.20 -3.65
N TYR A 427 -22.29 27.88 -2.40
CA TYR A 427 -23.19 28.19 -1.27
C TYR A 427 -22.48 29.17 -0.34
N ARG A 428 -23.11 30.31 -0.09
CA ARG A 428 -22.58 31.32 0.82
C ARG A 428 -22.68 30.81 2.26
N LEU A 429 -21.60 30.96 3.02
CA LEU A 429 -21.53 30.62 4.43
C LEU A 429 -21.78 31.88 5.24
N TYR A 430 -22.79 31.84 6.09
CA TYR A 430 -23.21 33.01 6.91
C TYR A 430 -22.60 32.93 8.31
N ALA A 431 -22.35 34.11 8.92
CA ALA A 431 -21.82 34.18 10.28
C ALA A 431 -22.78 33.61 11.35
N SER A 432 -24.06 33.49 11.04
CA SER A 432 -25.07 32.86 11.92
C SER A 432 -24.97 31.35 12.06
N GLY A 433 -24.21 30.69 11.19
CA GLY A 433 -24.09 29.20 11.22
C GLY A 433 -25.33 28.46 10.76
N ASP A 434 -26.35 29.12 10.21
CA ASP A 434 -27.55 28.46 9.71
C ASP A 434 -27.24 27.62 8.46
N SER A 435 -27.48 26.30 8.54
CA SER A 435 -27.44 25.40 7.40
C SER A 435 -28.71 25.57 6.57
N GLN A 436 -28.59 25.85 5.29
CA GLN A 436 -29.66 25.71 4.31
C GLN A 436 -29.80 24.29 3.80
#